data_2f7a2c9776502554233c3f13ec9a19a9
#
_entry.id   2f7a2c9776502554233c3f13ec9a19a9
#
_cell.length_a   1.000
_cell.length_b   1.000
_cell.length_c   1.000
_cell.angle_alpha   90.00
_cell.angle_beta   90.00
_cell.angle_gamma   90.00
#
_symmetry.space_group_name_H-M   'P 1'
#
loop_
_entity.id
_entity.type
_entity.pdbx_description
1 polymer ?
#
loop_
_entity_poly.entity_id
_entity_poly.type
_entity_poly.pdbx_seq_one_letter_code
_entity_poly.pdbx_strand_id
1 'polypeptide(L)'
;VGEARNGNTAMLTTKTAEASGLALQKKLKVKNIKQLRKVPFMDIVKNTAMESFWPNVDGYSITDDQYKLYEKGNYNDVNVIIGTNSDEGSMFSRPVSVSDYEKRIHEIYGSWADQVLSLYPAKTEEETYFAQSDIFRDGSFAWGTYAWANLQSKTGKGKVYMYYFDQDSENTIVKSRKGGASHVAEMPFIYGYKFGSGKMTETEQHMEQIMSRYW
;
A
#
# COMPACT_ATOMS: atom_id res chain seq x y z
N VAL A 1 3.78 -0.32 -11.30
CA VAL A 1 4.08 -0.35 -9.88
C VAL A 1 5.06 -1.47 -9.55
N GLY A 2 4.99 -2.64 -10.21
CA GLY A 2 5.89 -3.77 -9.95
C GLY A 2 7.37 -3.46 -10.22
N GLU A 3 7.72 -2.91 -11.39
CA GLU A 3 9.12 -2.60 -11.73
C GLU A 3 9.64 -1.28 -11.15
N ALA A 4 8.75 -0.36 -10.77
CA ALA A 4 9.13 0.89 -10.10
C ALA A 4 9.55 0.68 -8.64
N ARG A 5 9.31 -0.50 -8.10
CA ARG A 5 9.75 -0.90 -6.77
C ARG A 5 10.93 -1.85 -6.92
N ASN A 6 12.05 -1.54 -6.28
CA ASN A 6 13.28 -2.31 -6.25
C ASN A 6 13.05 -3.82 -5.96
N GLY A 7 12.63 -4.58 -6.93
CA GLY A 7 12.61 -6.05 -6.96
C GLY A 7 11.71 -6.78 -5.94
N ASN A 8 11.54 -6.28 -4.73
CA ASN A 8 10.82 -6.96 -3.65
C ASN A 8 9.29 -6.83 -3.71
N THR A 9 8.78 -6.01 -4.61
CA THR A 9 7.36 -5.70 -4.76
C THR A 9 6.86 -5.84 -6.20
N ALA A 10 7.66 -6.39 -7.09
CA ALA A 10 7.21 -6.81 -8.42
C ALA A 10 6.06 -7.81 -8.27
N MET A 11 5.09 -7.77 -9.16
CA MET A 11 4.00 -8.74 -9.17
C MET A 11 4.56 -10.15 -9.30
N LEU A 12 4.00 -11.08 -8.53
CA LEU A 12 4.40 -12.47 -8.57
C LEU A 12 4.11 -13.06 -9.95
N THR A 13 4.97 -13.95 -10.40
CA THR A 13 4.65 -14.82 -11.55
C THR A 13 3.80 -16.01 -11.10
N THR A 14 3.06 -16.63 -12.00
CA THR A 14 2.33 -17.88 -11.73
C THR A 14 3.26 -18.94 -11.11
N LYS A 15 4.46 -19.10 -11.64
CA LYS A 15 5.46 -20.02 -11.10
C LYS A 15 5.80 -19.77 -9.63
N THR A 16 5.98 -18.49 -9.26
CA THR A 16 6.28 -18.11 -7.87
C THR A 16 5.06 -18.33 -6.95
N ALA A 17 3.86 -18.00 -7.43
CA ALA A 17 2.62 -18.22 -6.68
C ALA A 17 2.35 -19.72 -6.45
N GLU A 18 2.55 -20.55 -7.47
CA GLU A 18 2.44 -22.02 -7.36
C GLU A 18 3.46 -22.61 -6.38
N ALA A 19 4.70 -22.10 -6.39
CA ALA A 19 5.73 -22.54 -5.44
C ALA A 19 5.32 -22.25 -3.98
N SER A 20 4.70 -21.11 -3.71
CA SER A 20 4.13 -20.78 -2.39
C SER A 20 3.00 -21.75 -2.00
N GLY A 21 2.14 -22.09 -2.94
CA GLY A 21 1.08 -23.10 -2.75
C GLY A 21 1.62 -24.49 -2.43
N LEU A 22 2.66 -24.92 -3.15
CA LEU A 22 3.33 -26.21 -2.90
C LEU A 22 4.05 -26.23 -1.53
N ALA A 23 4.66 -25.13 -1.13
CA ALA A 23 5.26 -24.99 0.19
C ALA A 23 4.23 -25.12 1.32
N LEU A 24 3.07 -24.46 1.19
CA LEU A 24 1.96 -24.62 2.13
C LEU A 24 1.44 -26.04 2.16
N GLN A 25 1.25 -26.68 1.00
CA GLN A 25 0.82 -28.07 0.89
C GLN A 25 1.76 -29.02 1.66
N LYS A 26 3.09 -28.84 1.50
CA LYS A 26 4.11 -29.59 2.24
C LYS A 26 4.02 -29.34 3.74
N LYS A 27 3.87 -28.08 4.18
CA LYS A 27 3.78 -27.68 5.59
C LYS A 27 2.57 -28.32 6.26
N LEU A 28 1.42 -28.37 5.58
CA LEU A 28 0.18 -28.98 6.06
C LEU A 28 0.13 -30.50 5.86
N LYS A 29 1.19 -31.12 5.30
CA LYS A 29 1.31 -32.57 5.07
C LYS A 29 0.17 -33.15 4.23
N VAL A 30 -0.37 -32.39 3.28
CA VAL A 30 -1.42 -32.83 2.34
C VAL A 30 -0.82 -33.14 0.97
N LYS A 31 -1.43 -34.05 0.22
CA LYS A 31 -0.84 -34.61 -1.01
C LYS A 31 -1.28 -33.90 -2.29
N ASN A 32 -2.40 -33.18 -2.25
CA ASN A 32 -2.98 -32.54 -3.43
C ASN A 32 -3.96 -31.43 -3.06
N ILE A 33 -4.39 -30.65 -4.04
CA ILE A 33 -5.34 -29.53 -3.88
C ILE A 33 -6.69 -29.98 -3.31
N LYS A 34 -7.15 -31.20 -3.63
CA LYS A 34 -8.42 -31.73 -3.10
C LYS A 34 -8.35 -31.93 -1.57
N GLN A 35 -7.21 -32.35 -1.07
CA GLN A 35 -6.96 -32.46 0.36
C GLN A 35 -6.76 -31.09 0.99
N LEU A 36 -6.03 -30.18 0.34
CA LEU A 36 -5.80 -28.82 0.81
C LEU A 36 -7.12 -28.04 1.00
N ARG A 37 -8.07 -28.22 0.08
CA ARG A 37 -9.41 -27.61 0.19
C ARG A 37 -10.25 -28.12 1.38
N LYS A 38 -9.87 -29.22 2.00
CA LYS A 38 -10.51 -29.77 3.20
C LYS A 38 -9.86 -29.34 4.51
N VAL A 39 -8.72 -28.68 4.44
CA VAL A 39 -8.03 -28.18 5.63
C VAL A 39 -8.86 -27.06 6.24
N PRO A 40 -9.07 -27.05 7.56
CA PRO A 40 -9.74 -25.95 8.25
C PRO A 40 -9.03 -24.62 7.96
N PHE A 41 -9.80 -23.55 7.71
CA PHE A 41 -9.22 -22.26 7.32
C PHE A 41 -8.24 -21.71 8.36
N MET A 42 -8.50 -21.92 9.67
CA MET A 42 -7.59 -21.49 10.73
C MET A 42 -6.22 -22.18 10.68
N ASP A 43 -6.16 -23.40 10.18
CA ASP A 43 -4.88 -24.10 10.00
C ASP A 43 -4.10 -23.53 8.82
N ILE A 44 -4.80 -23.06 7.77
CA ILE A 44 -4.19 -22.32 6.67
C ILE A 44 -3.64 -20.99 7.20
N VAL A 45 -4.46 -20.19 7.91
CA VAL A 45 -4.06 -18.89 8.47
C VAL A 45 -2.84 -19.03 9.39
N LYS A 46 -2.83 -19.99 10.30
CA LYS A 46 -1.68 -20.24 11.22
C LYS A 46 -0.40 -20.66 10.52
N ASN A 47 -0.51 -21.18 9.29
CA ASN A 47 0.63 -21.71 8.54
C ASN A 47 1.07 -20.80 7.37
N THR A 48 0.47 -19.62 7.23
CA THR A 48 0.79 -18.63 6.20
C THR A 48 1.14 -17.29 6.85
N ALA A 49 1.98 -16.49 6.18
CA ALA A 49 2.17 -15.08 6.49
C ALA A 49 1.18 -14.22 5.69
N MET A 50 0.99 -12.95 6.06
CA MET A 50 0.08 -12.04 5.37
C MET A 50 0.45 -11.90 3.89
N GLU A 51 1.74 -11.91 3.57
CA GLU A 51 2.27 -11.75 2.21
C GLU A 51 2.37 -13.05 1.41
N SER A 52 1.87 -14.18 1.94
CA SER A 52 2.00 -15.48 1.26
C SER A 52 1.22 -15.57 -0.04
N PHE A 53 0.18 -14.75 -0.20
CA PHE A 53 -0.75 -14.80 -1.34
C PHE A 53 -1.02 -13.40 -1.89
N TRP A 54 -0.07 -12.88 -2.65
CA TRP A 54 -0.26 -11.67 -3.43
C TRP A 54 -0.87 -11.97 -4.80
N PRO A 55 -1.53 -10.99 -5.43
CA PRO A 55 -1.90 -11.07 -6.84
C PRO A 55 -0.69 -11.42 -7.69
N ASN A 56 -0.89 -12.23 -8.72
CA ASN A 56 0.15 -12.64 -9.65
C ASN A 56 -0.26 -12.42 -11.10
N VAL A 57 0.71 -12.26 -11.96
CA VAL A 57 0.51 -12.26 -13.40
C VAL A 57 0.23 -13.68 -13.83
N ASP A 58 -1.05 -13.99 -14.07
CA ASP A 58 -1.55 -15.32 -14.47
C ASP A 58 -1.75 -15.46 -15.98
N GLY A 59 -1.61 -14.37 -16.73
CA GLY A 59 -1.82 -14.32 -18.18
C GLY A 59 -3.28 -14.35 -18.63
N TYR A 60 -4.23 -14.36 -17.67
CA TYR A 60 -5.67 -14.38 -17.92
C TYR A 60 -6.39 -13.19 -17.28
N SER A 61 -6.44 -13.12 -15.93
CA SER A 61 -7.03 -11.99 -15.21
C SER A 61 -6.07 -10.81 -15.14
N ILE A 62 -4.80 -11.07 -14.91
CA ILE A 62 -3.71 -10.09 -14.93
C ILE A 62 -2.70 -10.55 -15.98
N THR A 63 -2.77 -9.93 -17.14
CA THR A 63 -2.05 -10.38 -18.35
C THR A 63 -0.59 -9.96 -18.39
N ASP A 64 -0.21 -8.90 -17.69
CA ASP A 64 1.18 -8.38 -17.57
C ASP A 64 1.31 -7.57 -16.28
N ASP A 65 2.49 -7.07 -15.98
CA ASP A 65 2.71 -6.09 -14.93
C ASP A 65 1.82 -4.85 -15.14
N GLN A 66 1.18 -4.38 -14.08
CA GLN A 66 0.21 -3.28 -14.17
C GLN A 66 0.82 -1.99 -14.72
N TYR A 67 2.05 -1.66 -14.35
CA TYR A 67 2.74 -0.48 -14.88
C TYR A 67 2.87 -0.58 -16.40
N LYS A 68 3.31 -1.74 -16.92
CA LYS A 68 3.44 -2.01 -18.37
C LYS A 68 2.10 -1.97 -19.09
N LEU A 69 1.03 -2.46 -18.46
CA LEU A 69 -0.32 -2.40 -19.05
C LEU A 69 -0.77 -0.96 -19.23
N TYR A 70 -0.58 -0.11 -18.20
CA TYR A 70 -0.92 1.31 -18.30
C TYR A 70 -0.01 2.07 -19.27
N GLU A 71 1.28 1.77 -19.30
CA GLU A 71 2.24 2.36 -20.25
C GLU A 71 1.86 2.07 -21.71
N LYS A 72 1.34 0.87 -21.99
CA LYS A 72 0.87 0.44 -23.31
C LYS A 72 -0.57 0.87 -23.64
N GLY A 73 -1.30 1.46 -22.69
CA GLY A 73 -2.73 1.76 -22.84
C GLY A 73 -3.64 0.53 -22.86
N ASN A 74 -3.15 -0.61 -22.37
CA ASN A 74 -3.88 -1.88 -22.38
C ASN A 74 -4.58 -2.15 -21.03
N TYR A 75 -5.59 -1.39 -20.72
CA TYR A 75 -6.40 -1.47 -19.51
C TYR A 75 -7.83 -1.00 -19.79
N ASN A 76 -8.76 -1.22 -18.85
CA ASN A 76 -10.11 -0.68 -18.95
C ASN A 76 -10.09 0.82 -18.67
N ASP A 77 -10.21 1.62 -19.71
CA ASP A 77 -10.17 3.08 -19.61
C ASP A 77 -11.50 3.65 -19.11
N VAL A 78 -11.49 4.14 -17.90
CA VAL A 78 -12.62 4.77 -17.20
C VAL A 78 -12.20 6.07 -16.54
N ASN A 79 -13.15 6.93 -16.20
CA ASN A 79 -12.85 8.07 -15.33
C ASN A 79 -12.43 7.59 -13.93
N VAL A 80 -11.40 8.20 -13.35
CA VAL A 80 -10.88 7.81 -12.05
C VAL A 80 -10.70 9.02 -11.12
N ILE A 81 -10.96 8.80 -9.84
CA ILE A 81 -10.53 9.66 -8.74
C ILE A 81 -9.55 8.82 -7.92
N ILE A 82 -8.30 9.26 -7.83
CA ILE A 82 -7.25 8.52 -7.11
C ILE A 82 -6.42 9.49 -6.27
N GLY A 83 -5.90 9.02 -5.16
CA GLY A 83 -5.13 9.89 -4.28
C GLY A 83 -4.35 9.15 -3.23
N THR A 84 -3.77 9.90 -2.30
CA THR A 84 -3.01 9.41 -1.18
C THR A 84 -3.18 10.33 0.01
N ASN A 85 -2.97 9.79 1.21
CA ASN A 85 -3.00 10.55 2.43
C ASN A 85 -1.60 11.05 2.79
N SER A 86 -1.53 12.12 3.57
CA SER A 86 -0.27 12.78 3.93
C SER A 86 0.65 11.91 4.79
N ASP A 87 0.11 10.94 5.53
CA ASP A 87 0.86 10.06 6.42
C ASP A 87 0.45 8.58 6.30
N GLU A 88 0.52 8.03 5.08
CA GLU A 88 0.20 6.63 4.79
C GLU A 88 1.07 5.62 5.55
N GLY A 89 2.25 6.04 6.00
CA GLY A 89 3.25 5.14 6.58
C GLY A 89 3.17 4.94 8.09
N SER A 90 2.49 5.81 8.85
CA SER A 90 2.42 5.75 10.31
C SER A 90 1.98 4.40 10.86
N MET A 91 0.99 3.79 10.22
CA MET A 91 0.45 2.49 10.62
C MET A 91 1.46 1.34 10.45
N PHE A 92 2.44 1.50 9.59
CA PHE A 92 3.41 0.47 9.19
C PHE A 92 4.81 0.71 9.73
N SER A 93 5.01 1.80 10.47
CA SER A 93 6.31 2.24 10.97
C SER A 93 6.41 2.11 12.49
N ARG A 94 7.62 1.99 12.98
CA ARG A 94 7.93 1.98 14.42
C ARG A 94 9.30 2.61 14.66
N PRO A 95 9.53 3.27 15.81
CA PRO A 95 10.86 3.75 16.19
C PRO A 95 11.85 2.58 16.24
N VAL A 96 13.06 2.80 15.72
CA VAL A 96 14.19 1.89 15.84
C VAL A 96 15.45 2.72 16.13
N SER A 97 16.55 2.08 16.53
CA SER A 97 17.81 2.81 16.65
C SER A 97 18.25 3.39 15.32
N VAL A 98 18.96 4.52 15.33
CA VAL A 98 19.47 5.14 14.11
C VAL A 98 20.36 4.15 13.33
N SER A 99 21.20 3.40 14.03
CA SER A 99 22.07 2.39 13.42
C SER A 99 21.27 1.26 12.74
N ASP A 100 20.17 0.78 13.33
CA ASP A 100 19.33 -0.23 12.70
C ASP A 100 18.58 0.33 11.48
N TYR A 101 18.15 1.59 11.55
CA TYR A 101 17.54 2.28 10.42
C TYR A 101 18.52 2.39 9.25
N GLU A 102 19.72 2.93 9.46
CA GLU A 102 20.75 3.06 8.43
C GLU A 102 21.13 1.71 7.82
N LYS A 103 21.39 0.71 8.68
CA LYS A 103 21.68 -0.66 8.24
C LYS A 103 20.57 -1.21 7.33
N ARG A 104 19.31 -1.06 7.73
CA ARG A 104 18.17 -1.52 6.95
C ARG A 104 18.06 -0.80 5.60
N ILE A 105 18.35 0.51 5.55
CA ILE A 105 18.36 1.26 4.29
C ILE A 105 19.45 0.72 3.37
N HIS A 106 20.65 0.46 3.88
CA HIS A 106 21.73 -0.13 3.08
C HIS A 106 21.37 -1.55 2.58
N GLU A 107 20.74 -2.38 3.40
CA GLU A 107 20.28 -3.72 3.02
C GLU A 107 19.22 -3.68 1.90
N ILE A 108 18.31 -2.73 1.96
CA ILE A 108 17.19 -2.63 1.00
C ILE A 108 17.60 -1.94 -0.30
N TYR A 109 18.34 -0.85 -0.20
CA TYR A 109 18.60 0.05 -1.33
C TYR A 109 20.00 -0.09 -1.94
N GLY A 110 20.91 -0.82 -1.29
CA GLY A 110 22.26 -1.09 -1.82
C GLY A 110 23.01 0.18 -2.20
N SER A 111 23.42 0.30 -3.46
CA SER A 111 24.14 1.47 -3.97
C SER A 111 23.36 2.81 -3.92
N TRP A 112 22.07 2.78 -3.70
CA TRP A 112 21.21 3.96 -3.56
C TRP A 112 21.04 4.42 -2.10
N ALA A 113 21.57 3.67 -1.14
CA ALA A 113 21.32 3.88 0.28
C ALA A 113 21.66 5.28 0.77
N ASP A 114 22.83 5.81 0.38
CA ASP A 114 23.28 7.15 0.79
C ASP A 114 22.33 8.25 0.27
N GLN A 115 21.81 8.08 -0.93
CA GLN A 115 20.82 9.01 -1.49
C GLN A 115 19.49 8.93 -0.73
N VAL A 116 19.04 7.72 -0.39
CA VAL A 116 17.82 7.52 0.42
C VAL A 116 18.01 8.14 1.81
N LEU A 117 19.13 7.91 2.49
CA LEU A 117 19.44 8.50 3.79
C LEU A 117 19.50 10.03 3.73
N SER A 118 19.98 10.60 2.61
CA SER A 118 19.99 12.06 2.43
C SER A 118 18.61 12.66 2.26
N LEU A 119 17.67 11.93 1.66
CA LEU A 119 16.26 12.34 1.47
C LEU A 119 15.40 12.12 2.71
N TYR A 120 15.71 11.09 3.49
CA TYR A 120 14.98 10.69 4.70
C TYR A 120 15.94 10.58 5.89
N PRO A 121 16.55 11.70 6.32
CA PRO A 121 17.52 11.69 7.42
C PRO A 121 16.85 11.40 8.75
N ALA A 122 17.58 10.72 9.66
CA ALA A 122 17.14 10.49 11.03
C ALA A 122 18.34 10.53 11.98
N LYS A 123 18.22 11.27 13.07
CA LYS A 123 19.26 11.44 14.12
C LYS A 123 18.79 10.91 15.50
N THR A 124 17.51 10.62 15.62
CA THR A 124 16.87 10.10 16.84
C THR A 124 15.97 8.92 16.48
N GLU A 125 15.61 8.10 17.46
CA GLU A 125 14.66 6.99 17.26
C GLU A 125 13.28 7.49 16.78
N GLU A 126 12.84 8.65 17.25
CA GLU A 126 11.60 9.24 16.77
C GLU A 126 11.70 9.68 15.32
N GLU A 127 12.80 10.29 14.92
CA GLU A 127 13.03 10.65 13.51
C GLU A 127 13.13 9.42 12.61
N THR A 128 13.65 8.27 13.10
CA THR A 128 13.62 7.03 12.33
C THR A 128 12.20 6.55 12.06
N TYR A 129 11.26 6.76 13.00
CA TYR A 129 9.85 6.47 12.77
C TYR A 129 9.28 7.33 11.63
N PHE A 130 9.54 8.64 11.64
CA PHE A 130 9.06 9.55 10.59
C PHE A 130 9.68 9.24 9.23
N ALA A 131 10.98 9.02 9.19
CA ALA A 131 11.69 8.65 7.97
C ALA A 131 11.14 7.34 7.36
N GLN A 132 10.92 6.31 8.16
CA GLN A 132 10.32 5.06 7.70
C GLN A 132 8.88 5.27 7.20
N SER A 133 8.09 6.10 7.90
CA SER A 133 6.73 6.45 7.48
C SER A 133 6.73 7.13 6.12
N ASP A 134 7.61 8.11 5.91
CA ASP A 134 7.71 8.82 4.65
C ASP A 134 8.20 7.93 3.51
N ILE A 135 9.23 7.11 3.74
CA ILE A 135 9.70 6.11 2.76
C ILE A 135 8.56 5.15 2.37
N PHE A 136 7.79 4.68 3.35
CA PHE A 136 6.69 3.76 3.09
C PHE A 136 5.56 4.46 2.30
N ARG A 137 5.16 5.68 2.70
CA ARG A 137 4.19 6.50 1.96
C ARG A 137 4.62 6.67 0.52
N ASP A 138 5.84 7.17 0.32
CA ASP A 138 6.32 7.54 -1.00
C ASP A 138 6.51 6.32 -1.91
N GLY A 139 7.08 5.24 -1.39
CA GLY A 139 7.32 4.03 -2.16
C GLY A 139 6.09 3.13 -2.36
N SER A 140 5.16 3.10 -1.39
CA SER A 140 4.03 2.17 -1.42
C SER A 140 2.74 2.77 -1.97
N PHE A 141 2.51 4.06 -1.74
CA PHE A 141 1.25 4.73 -2.09
C PHE A 141 1.46 5.89 -3.07
N ALA A 142 2.22 6.92 -2.69
CA ALA A 142 2.29 8.17 -3.44
C ALA A 142 2.85 7.97 -4.85
N TRP A 143 3.97 7.27 -4.99
CA TRP A 143 4.55 6.98 -6.30
C TRP A 143 3.61 6.14 -7.18
N GLY A 144 3.02 5.08 -6.63
CA GLY A 144 2.10 4.22 -7.38
C GLY A 144 0.88 4.98 -7.88
N THR A 145 0.29 5.82 -7.03
CA THR A 145 -0.85 6.68 -7.36
C THR A 145 -0.49 7.71 -8.43
N TYR A 146 0.64 8.39 -8.27
CA TYR A 146 1.13 9.35 -9.26
C TYR A 146 1.43 8.69 -10.61
N ALA A 147 2.12 7.55 -10.60
CA ALA A 147 2.46 6.82 -11.82
C ALA A 147 1.18 6.38 -12.58
N TRP A 148 0.20 5.86 -11.86
CA TRP A 148 -1.09 5.50 -12.44
C TRP A 148 -1.78 6.71 -13.06
N ALA A 149 -1.97 7.80 -12.31
CA ALA A 149 -2.59 9.02 -12.81
C ALA A 149 -1.90 9.54 -14.07
N ASN A 150 -0.58 9.62 -14.03
CA ASN A 150 0.23 10.14 -15.14
C ASN A 150 0.16 9.23 -16.39
N LEU A 151 0.24 7.92 -16.22
CA LEU A 151 0.14 6.99 -17.33
C LEU A 151 -1.27 6.99 -17.96
N GLN A 152 -2.31 6.93 -17.12
CA GLN A 152 -3.69 6.96 -17.62
C GLN A 152 -4.03 8.28 -18.33
N SER A 153 -3.55 9.41 -17.81
CA SER A 153 -3.72 10.71 -18.48
C SER A 153 -3.03 10.79 -19.85
N LYS A 154 -1.96 10.01 -20.06
CA LYS A 154 -1.22 9.98 -21.33
C LYS A 154 -1.77 8.98 -22.33
N THR A 155 -2.27 7.85 -21.87
CA THR A 155 -2.61 6.70 -22.71
C THR A 155 -4.10 6.47 -22.83
N GLY A 156 -4.92 6.98 -21.89
CA GLY A 156 -6.37 6.85 -21.87
C GLY A 156 -7.11 8.08 -22.41
N LYS A 157 -8.43 7.96 -22.46
CA LYS A 157 -9.39 9.03 -22.77
C LYS A 157 -10.23 9.41 -21.56
N GLY A 158 -10.28 8.55 -20.53
CA GLY A 158 -10.96 8.77 -19.27
C GLY A 158 -10.33 9.94 -18.50
N LYS A 159 -11.16 10.68 -17.78
CA LYS A 159 -10.69 11.79 -16.95
C LYS A 159 -10.00 11.24 -15.71
N VAL A 160 -8.89 11.85 -15.33
CA VAL A 160 -8.12 11.50 -14.14
C VAL A 160 -8.12 12.68 -13.18
N TYR A 161 -8.61 12.45 -11.97
CA TYR A 161 -8.60 13.41 -10.88
C TYR A 161 -7.72 12.87 -9.76
N MET A 162 -6.81 13.70 -9.27
CA MET A 162 -5.96 13.34 -8.13
C MET A 162 -6.36 14.15 -6.90
N TYR A 163 -6.35 13.49 -5.73
CA TYR A 163 -6.45 14.16 -4.44
C TYR A 163 -5.24 13.87 -3.56
N TYR A 164 -5.00 14.76 -2.63
CA TYR A 164 -4.09 14.60 -1.51
C TYR A 164 -4.87 14.95 -0.25
N PHE A 165 -5.04 13.96 0.64
CA PHE A 165 -5.84 14.14 1.85
C PHE A 165 -4.92 14.37 3.04
N ASP A 166 -5.10 15.52 3.73
CA ASP A 166 -4.23 15.97 4.83
C ASP A 166 -5.02 16.44 6.07
N GLN A 167 -6.24 15.98 6.24
CA GLN A 167 -7.05 16.32 7.39
C GLN A 167 -6.56 15.57 8.63
N ASP A 168 -6.01 16.30 9.61
CA ASP A 168 -5.78 15.74 10.95
C ASP A 168 -7.13 15.56 11.65
N SER A 169 -7.44 14.33 12.01
CA SER A 169 -8.71 13.94 12.61
C SER A 169 -8.52 12.87 13.66
N GLU A 170 -9.33 12.94 14.73
CA GLU A 170 -9.48 11.84 15.68
C GLU A 170 -10.33 10.68 15.12
N ASN A 171 -11.02 10.92 14.01
CA ASN A 171 -11.83 9.90 13.32
C ASN A 171 -10.98 9.04 12.39
N THR A 172 -10.03 8.33 12.96
CA THR A 172 -9.08 7.47 12.24
C THR A 172 -8.76 6.22 13.04
N ILE A 173 -8.27 5.17 12.37
CA ILE A 173 -7.82 3.93 13.03
C ILE A 173 -6.53 4.16 13.82
N VAL A 174 -5.59 4.89 13.22
CA VAL A 174 -4.30 5.26 13.82
C VAL A 174 -4.07 6.74 13.60
N LYS A 175 -3.92 7.50 14.67
CA LYS A 175 -3.60 8.92 14.56
C LYS A 175 -2.15 9.11 14.11
N SER A 176 -1.96 10.01 13.16
CA SER A 176 -0.61 10.41 12.74
C SER A 176 0.13 11.09 13.90
N ARG A 177 1.39 10.72 14.13
CA ARG A 177 2.24 11.36 15.16
C ARG A 177 2.80 12.71 14.75
N LYS A 178 2.80 13.02 13.45
CA LYS A 178 3.31 14.28 12.91
C LYS A 178 2.22 15.24 12.43
N GLY A 179 0.95 14.90 12.71
CA GLY A 179 -0.21 15.58 12.12
C GLY A 179 -0.52 15.07 10.71
N GLY A 180 -1.66 15.49 10.17
CA GLY A 180 -2.14 15.03 8.88
C GLY A 180 -2.95 13.73 8.93
N ALA A 181 -3.15 13.11 7.80
CA ALA A 181 -4.04 11.97 7.62
C ALA A 181 -3.27 10.66 7.49
N SER A 182 -3.50 9.73 8.42
CA SER A 182 -2.95 8.37 8.34
C SER A 182 -3.65 7.51 7.29
N HIS A 183 -3.15 6.31 7.03
CA HIS A 183 -3.75 5.36 6.09
C HIS A 183 -5.23 5.12 6.42
N VAL A 184 -6.09 5.18 5.40
CA VAL A 184 -7.56 5.07 5.42
C VAL A 184 -8.29 6.18 6.20
N ALA A 185 -7.63 7.27 6.60
CA ALA A 185 -8.25 8.35 7.36
C ALA A 185 -9.30 9.13 6.54
N GLU A 186 -9.27 9.07 5.21
CA GLU A 186 -10.26 9.68 4.32
C GLU A 186 -11.58 8.90 4.25
N MET A 187 -11.56 7.60 4.52
CA MET A 187 -12.71 6.71 4.36
C MET A 187 -13.96 7.13 5.14
N PRO A 188 -13.86 7.58 6.41
CA PRO A 188 -15.00 8.09 7.15
C PRO A 188 -15.72 9.25 6.47
N PHE A 189 -14.97 10.11 5.79
CA PHE A 189 -15.51 11.31 5.12
C PHE A 189 -16.14 10.98 3.76
N ILE A 190 -15.67 9.92 3.12
CA ILE A 190 -16.25 9.44 1.85
C ILE A 190 -17.58 8.71 2.12
N TYR A 191 -17.63 7.87 3.14
CA TYR A 191 -18.74 6.95 3.41
C TYR A 191 -19.64 7.36 4.58
N GLY A 192 -19.41 8.49 5.22
CA GLY A 192 -20.28 9.05 6.27
C GLY A 192 -20.32 8.21 7.55
N TYR A 193 -19.20 7.64 8.00
CA TYR A 193 -19.15 6.88 9.26
C TYR A 193 -18.06 7.39 10.21
N LYS A 194 -18.08 6.90 11.43
CA LYS A 194 -17.03 7.19 12.43
C LYS A 194 -16.38 5.92 12.94
N PHE A 195 -15.06 5.92 13.04
CA PHE A 195 -14.34 4.90 13.79
C PHE A 195 -14.61 5.07 15.30
N GLY A 196 -14.95 3.97 15.99
CA GLY A 196 -15.21 4.00 17.42
C GLY A 196 -16.57 4.60 17.80
N SER A 197 -16.69 5.04 19.07
CA SER A 197 -17.92 5.61 19.64
C SER A 197 -17.90 7.14 19.57
N GLY A 198 -19.06 7.74 19.44
CA GLY A 198 -19.25 9.20 19.44
C GLY A 198 -19.76 9.77 18.11
N LYS A 199 -19.83 11.10 18.06
CA LYS A 199 -20.26 11.84 16.85
C LYS A 199 -19.04 12.51 16.21
N MET A 200 -19.12 12.72 14.91
CA MET A 200 -18.18 13.60 14.22
C MET A 200 -18.30 15.03 14.77
N THR A 201 -17.18 15.72 14.84
CA THR A 201 -17.12 17.17 15.11
C THR A 201 -17.81 17.94 13.97
N GLU A 202 -18.11 19.20 14.16
CA GLU A 202 -18.69 20.03 13.10
C GLU A 202 -17.76 20.13 11.87
N THR A 203 -16.46 20.24 12.09
CA THR A 203 -15.45 20.25 11.01
C THR A 203 -15.45 18.92 10.25
N GLU A 204 -15.49 17.79 10.95
CA GLU A 204 -15.55 16.47 10.34
C GLU A 204 -16.84 16.26 9.55
N GLN A 205 -17.99 16.70 10.08
CA GLN A 205 -19.27 16.65 9.36
C GLN A 205 -19.26 17.51 8.09
N HIS A 206 -18.66 18.71 8.16
CA HIS A 206 -18.51 19.56 6.98
C HIS A 206 -17.62 18.92 5.92
N MET A 207 -16.50 18.33 6.31
CA MET A 207 -15.61 17.58 5.42
C MET A 207 -16.34 16.39 4.77
N GLU A 208 -17.09 15.62 5.55
CA GLU A 208 -17.89 14.49 5.07
C GLU A 208 -18.89 14.96 4.00
N GLN A 209 -19.63 16.04 4.25
CA GLN A 209 -20.60 16.61 3.29
C GLN A 209 -19.94 17.06 1.98
N ILE A 210 -18.71 17.55 2.03
CA ILE A 210 -17.95 17.94 0.83
C ILE A 210 -17.48 16.68 0.11
N MET A 211 -16.76 15.80 0.79
CA MET A 211 -16.11 14.67 0.16
C MET A 211 -17.10 13.67 -0.42
N SER A 212 -18.16 13.33 0.29
CA SER A 212 -19.19 12.41 -0.19
C SER A 212 -19.89 12.85 -1.49
N ARG A 213 -19.76 14.11 -1.89
CA ARG A 213 -20.30 14.62 -3.17
C ARG A 213 -19.36 14.42 -4.35
N TYR A 214 -18.09 14.14 -4.10
CA TYR A 214 -17.11 13.88 -5.15
C TYR A 214 -17.07 12.41 -5.55
N TRP A 215 -17.45 11.50 -4.64
CA TRP A 215 -17.53 10.07 -4.84
C TRP A 215 -18.97 9.60 -5.11
#